data_c4c71dfc13e9d0433e1e570903b54afe
#
_entry.id   c4c71dfc13e9d0433e1e570903b54afe
#
_cell.length_a   1.000
_cell.length_b   1.000
_cell.length_c   1.000
_cell.angle_alpha   90.00
_cell.angle_beta   90.00
_cell.angle_gamma   90.00
#
_symmetry.space_group_name_H-M   'P 1'
#
loop_
_entity.id
_entity.type
_entity.pdbx_description
1 polymer ?
#
loop_
_entity_poly.entity_id
_entity_poly.type
_entity_poly.pdbx_seq_one_letter_code
_entity_poly.pdbx_strand_id
1 'polypeptide(L)'
;MRALLGSGGIGTDERRELYRDLMSENFADCQRVIFVPFASNDYDGYTERMQEFAGQSGYELVGLHEFEDQLAAVEAMDGIYVGGGNTWLLVRALHERGLIEPIRDAVLQRGVPYAGVSAGANVACPSMQTTNDMAVTMVPSFETFGIVPFQINPHYHPGGIWYRDSEDGEFQQHFGETRARRVTEYHQTNNIPVIGLYEGSFLRCRDNSFELLGNKAAVMRKNEEINTLEPGTTLRGDLTTA
;
A
#
# COMPACT_ATOMS: atom_id res chain seq x y z
N MET A 1 -12.86 11.23 2.69
CA MET A 1 -11.57 10.64 2.31
C MET A 1 -11.70 9.93 0.97
N ARG A 2 -10.73 10.08 0.06
CA ARG A 2 -10.62 9.36 -1.23
C ARG A 2 -9.24 8.70 -1.31
N ALA A 3 -9.20 7.36 -1.32
CA ALA A 3 -7.93 6.65 -1.43
C ALA A 3 -8.05 5.37 -2.27
N LEU A 4 -6.93 4.96 -2.86
CA LEU A 4 -6.73 3.70 -3.56
C LEU A 4 -5.54 2.97 -2.94
N LEU A 5 -5.77 1.78 -2.39
CA LEU A 5 -4.73 1.00 -1.70
C LEU A 5 -4.54 -0.34 -2.41
N GLY A 6 -3.38 -0.54 -3.01
CA GLY A 6 -3.09 -1.70 -3.84
C GLY A 6 -2.03 -2.63 -3.26
N SER A 7 -2.18 -3.92 -3.51
CA SER A 7 -1.14 -4.91 -3.22
C SER A 7 0.09 -4.76 -4.12
N GLY A 8 -0.12 -4.50 -5.40
CA GLY A 8 0.88 -4.58 -6.46
C GLY A 8 0.57 -5.72 -7.42
N GLY A 9 1.60 -6.30 -8.04
CA GLY A 9 1.41 -7.46 -8.92
C GLY A 9 0.89 -7.10 -10.30
N ILE A 10 1.48 -6.09 -10.94
CA ILE A 10 1.18 -5.65 -12.31
C ILE A 10 1.83 -6.56 -13.39
N GLY A 11 1.97 -7.85 -13.11
CA GLY A 11 2.65 -8.80 -13.99
C GLY A 11 1.90 -9.16 -15.27
N THR A 12 0.60 -8.83 -15.39
CA THR A 12 -0.21 -9.06 -16.60
C THR A 12 -0.74 -7.75 -17.16
N ASP A 13 -1.06 -7.73 -18.46
CA ASP A 13 -1.60 -6.53 -19.12
C ASP A 13 -2.94 -6.10 -18.50
N GLU A 14 -3.82 -7.05 -18.21
CA GLU A 14 -5.12 -6.82 -17.55
C GLU A 14 -4.95 -6.12 -16.19
N ARG A 15 -3.98 -6.54 -15.39
CA ARG A 15 -3.70 -5.90 -14.10
C ARG A 15 -3.10 -4.50 -14.26
N ARG A 16 -2.27 -4.30 -15.28
CA ARG A 16 -1.72 -2.98 -15.60
C ARG A 16 -2.81 -2.01 -16.06
N GLU A 17 -3.74 -2.49 -16.89
CA GLU A 17 -4.90 -1.74 -17.34
C GLU A 17 -5.79 -1.35 -16.16
N LEU A 18 -6.22 -2.33 -15.36
CA LEU A 18 -7.02 -2.07 -14.15
C LEU A 18 -6.35 -1.03 -13.24
N TYR A 19 -5.05 -1.16 -13.03
CA TYR A 19 -4.33 -0.21 -12.16
C TYR A 19 -4.35 1.22 -12.74
N ARG A 20 -4.10 1.38 -14.03
CA ARG A 20 -4.17 2.70 -14.70
C ARG A 20 -5.56 3.31 -14.60
N ASP A 21 -6.60 2.52 -14.85
CA ASP A 21 -7.98 2.98 -14.77
C ASP A 21 -8.34 3.45 -13.36
N LEU A 22 -7.99 2.66 -12.35
CA LEU A 22 -8.22 2.99 -10.94
C LEU A 22 -7.42 4.23 -10.50
N MET A 23 -6.18 4.39 -10.96
CA MET A 23 -5.37 5.58 -10.69
C MET A 23 -5.95 6.81 -11.39
N SER A 24 -6.37 6.70 -12.66
CA SER A 24 -7.05 7.77 -13.38
C SER A 24 -8.35 8.20 -12.69
N GLU A 25 -9.16 7.24 -12.24
CA GLU A 25 -10.37 7.52 -11.46
C GLU A 25 -10.05 8.21 -10.12
N ASN A 26 -9.03 7.70 -9.41
CA ASN A 26 -8.67 8.23 -8.09
C ASN A 26 -8.15 9.68 -8.16
N PHE A 27 -7.45 10.03 -9.23
CA PHE A 27 -6.85 11.35 -9.44
C PHE A 27 -7.53 12.18 -10.54
N ALA A 28 -8.79 11.86 -10.89
CA ALA A 28 -9.51 12.49 -12.01
C ALA A 28 -9.56 14.03 -11.96
N ASP A 29 -9.62 14.59 -10.75
CA ASP A 29 -9.68 16.03 -10.52
C ASP A 29 -8.31 16.67 -10.26
N CYS A 30 -7.22 15.87 -10.30
CA CYS A 30 -5.87 16.32 -10.03
C CYS A 30 -5.17 16.73 -11.32
N GLN A 31 -4.48 17.85 -11.32
CA GLN A 31 -3.56 18.24 -12.38
C GLN A 31 -2.16 17.69 -12.07
N ARG A 32 -1.72 17.79 -10.82
CA ARG A 32 -0.40 17.38 -10.35
C ARG A 32 -0.50 16.49 -9.12
N VAL A 33 0.13 15.34 -9.20
CA VAL A 33 0.21 14.35 -8.12
C VAL A 33 1.65 14.25 -7.65
N ILE A 34 1.88 14.43 -6.35
CA ILE A 34 3.19 14.14 -5.76
C ILE A 34 3.40 12.65 -5.70
N PHE A 35 4.55 12.22 -6.20
CA PHE A 35 5.07 10.87 -6.01
C PHE A 35 6.08 10.81 -4.88
N VAL A 36 5.88 9.89 -3.93
CA VAL A 36 6.78 9.64 -2.80
C VAL A 36 7.61 8.38 -3.09
N PRO A 37 8.88 8.50 -3.57
CA PRO A 37 9.71 7.37 -4.01
C PRO A 37 10.53 6.71 -2.89
N PHE A 38 10.37 7.10 -1.64
CA PHE A 38 11.29 6.82 -0.54
C PHE A 38 11.39 5.35 -0.10
N ALA A 39 10.58 4.46 -0.69
CA ALA A 39 10.74 3.01 -0.54
C ALA A 39 11.86 2.41 -1.42
N SER A 40 12.51 3.21 -2.26
CA SER A 40 13.65 2.88 -3.11
C SER A 40 14.89 3.68 -2.68
N ASN A 41 16.08 3.25 -3.11
CA ASN A 41 17.31 4.06 -3.00
C ASN A 41 17.58 4.89 -4.26
N ASP A 42 16.92 4.57 -5.37
CA ASP A 42 16.99 5.28 -6.66
C ASP A 42 15.69 6.07 -6.83
N TYR A 43 15.66 7.29 -6.30
CA TYR A 43 14.47 8.14 -6.33
C TYR A 43 14.17 8.64 -7.75
N ASP A 44 15.20 9.09 -8.47
CA ASP A 44 15.07 9.64 -9.82
C ASP A 44 14.57 8.56 -10.79
N GLY A 45 15.28 7.44 -10.92
CA GLY A 45 14.89 6.36 -11.80
C GLY A 45 13.56 5.71 -11.42
N TYR A 46 13.19 5.71 -10.14
CA TYR A 46 11.86 5.25 -9.73
C TYR A 46 10.78 6.24 -10.17
N THR A 47 11.01 7.53 -10.00
CA THR A 47 10.07 8.58 -10.43
C THR A 47 9.87 8.57 -11.93
N GLU A 48 10.94 8.47 -12.73
CA GLU A 48 10.89 8.38 -14.20
C GLU A 48 10.00 7.20 -14.66
N ARG A 49 10.21 6.00 -14.10
CA ARG A 49 9.38 4.82 -14.41
C ARG A 49 7.89 5.04 -14.08
N MET A 50 7.62 5.73 -12.98
CA MET A 50 6.24 6.01 -12.57
C MET A 50 5.61 7.15 -13.37
N GLN A 51 6.39 8.12 -13.85
CA GLN A 51 5.94 9.15 -14.78
C GLN A 51 5.53 8.54 -16.13
N GLU A 52 6.28 7.58 -16.66
CA GLU A 52 5.89 6.84 -17.87
C GLU A 52 4.55 6.12 -17.69
N PHE A 53 4.33 5.51 -16.52
CA PHE A 53 3.06 4.87 -16.19
C PHE A 53 1.92 5.89 -16.03
N ALA A 54 2.15 6.99 -15.29
CA ALA A 54 1.19 8.04 -15.02
C ALA A 54 0.82 8.88 -16.25
N GLY A 55 1.75 9.08 -17.18
CA GLY A 55 1.49 9.83 -18.41
C GLY A 55 0.34 9.26 -19.25
N GLN A 56 -0.03 8.01 -19.01
CA GLN A 56 -1.19 7.36 -19.62
C GLN A 56 -2.48 7.50 -18.76
N SER A 57 -2.38 8.08 -17.56
CA SER A 57 -3.48 8.19 -16.59
C SER A 57 -4.09 9.59 -16.48
N GLY A 58 -3.53 10.57 -17.19
CA GLY A 58 -4.13 11.88 -17.38
C GLY A 58 -3.76 12.96 -16.34
N TYR A 59 -2.78 12.73 -15.46
CA TYR A 59 -2.24 13.71 -14.51
C TYR A 59 -0.71 13.77 -14.61
N GLU A 60 -0.13 14.91 -14.20
CA GLU A 60 1.32 15.07 -14.07
C GLU A 60 1.79 14.43 -12.75
N LEU A 61 2.79 13.57 -12.79
CA LEU A 61 3.44 12.99 -11.61
C LEU A 61 4.78 13.68 -11.36
N VAL A 62 5.01 14.17 -10.14
CA VAL A 62 6.25 14.89 -9.76
C VAL A 62 6.83 14.27 -8.51
N GLY A 63 8.13 13.95 -8.52
CA GLY A 63 8.82 13.36 -7.38
C GLY A 63 8.92 14.30 -6.19
N LEU A 64 8.50 13.88 -5.00
CA LEU A 64 8.59 14.70 -3.80
C LEU A 64 10.04 15.09 -3.45
N HIS A 65 11.01 14.23 -3.79
CA HIS A 65 12.43 14.47 -3.57
C HIS A 65 13.02 15.60 -4.44
N GLU A 66 12.32 15.99 -5.51
CA GLU A 66 12.72 17.08 -6.41
C GLU A 66 12.46 18.47 -5.81
N PHE A 67 11.66 18.56 -4.73
CA PHE A 67 11.36 19.81 -4.07
C PHE A 67 12.35 20.11 -2.94
N GLU A 68 12.85 21.35 -2.90
CA GLU A 68 13.69 21.84 -1.81
C GLU A 68 12.87 21.92 -0.50
N ASP A 69 11.64 22.45 -0.58
CA ASP A 69 10.68 22.45 0.52
C ASP A 69 9.58 21.40 0.28
N GLN A 70 9.80 20.20 0.83
CA GLN A 70 8.88 19.08 0.67
C GLN A 70 7.57 19.26 1.44
N LEU A 71 7.59 20.01 2.54
CA LEU A 71 6.39 20.30 3.33
C LEU A 71 5.47 21.23 2.56
N ALA A 72 6.01 22.33 2.02
CA ALA A 72 5.26 23.24 1.16
C ALA A 72 4.74 22.51 -0.11
N ALA A 73 5.51 21.58 -0.66
CA ALA A 73 5.05 20.77 -1.79
C ALA A 73 3.84 19.90 -1.43
N VAL A 74 3.84 19.22 -0.28
CA VAL A 74 2.69 18.45 0.21
C VAL A 74 1.47 19.34 0.45
N GLU A 75 1.66 20.56 0.91
CA GLU A 75 0.55 21.52 1.11
C GLU A 75 -0.08 21.99 -0.19
N ALA A 76 0.68 22.08 -1.27
CA ALA A 76 0.27 22.68 -2.53
C ALA A 76 -0.27 21.70 -3.57
N MET A 77 -0.12 20.36 -3.37
CA MET A 77 -0.47 19.38 -4.40
C MET A 77 -1.92 18.92 -4.36
N ASP A 78 -2.41 18.50 -5.54
CA ASP A 78 -3.78 18.03 -5.73
C ASP A 78 -3.97 16.56 -5.37
N GLY A 79 -2.90 15.76 -5.38
CA GLY A 79 -2.93 14.33 -5.09
C GLY A 79 -1.60 13.81 -4.55
N ILE A 80 -1.62 12.67 -3.86
CA ILE A 80 -0.43 12.03 -3.27
C ILE A 80 -0.41 10.56 -3.66
N TYR A 81 0.69 10.13 -4.30
CA TYR A 81 0.94 8.73 -4.62
C TYR A 81 2.20 8.24 -3.91
N VAL A 82 2.07 7.23 -3.05
CA VAL A 82 3.18 6.59 -2.34
C VAL A 82 3.54 5.27 -3.00
N GLY A 83 4.75 5.17 -3.51
CA GLY A 83 5.25 4.00 -4.22
C GLY A 83 5.52 2.80 -3.32
N GLY A 84 5.66 1.63 -3.95
CA GLY A 84 6.11 0.40 -3.31
C GLY A 84 7.62 0.32 -3.20
N GLY A 85 8.10 -0.74 -2.56
CA GLY A 85 9.51 -1.03 -2.29
C GLY A 85 9.71 -1.40 -0.83
N ASN A 86 10.85 -1.07 -0.22
CA ASN A 86 11.10 -1.42 1.16
C ASN A 86 10.41 -0.46 2.13
N THR A 87 9.49 -0.97 2.93
CA THR A 87 8.71 -0.20 3.90
C THR A 87 9.59 0.45 5.00
N TRP A 88 10.69 -0.19 5.39
CA TRP A 88 11.59 0.36 6.41
C TRP A 88 12.31 1.62 5.92
N LEU A 89 12.77 1.62 4.66
CA LEU A 89 13.36 2.81 4.04
C LEU A 89 12.32 3.93 3.94
N LEU A 90 11.11 3.60 3.50
CA LEU A 90 10.01 4.56 3.37
C LEU A 90 9.67 5.22 4.70
N VAL A 91 9.37 4.42 5.73
CA VAL A 91 8.96 4.93 7.05
C VAL A 91 10.07 5.76 7.70
N ARG A 92 11.32 5.31 7.59
CA ARG A 92 12.47 6.10 8.05
C ARG A 92 12.50 7.47 7.39
N ALA A 93 12.44 7.51 6.06
CA ALA A 93 12.51 8.76 5.31
C ALA A 93 11.34 9.70 5.61
N LEU A 94 10.13 9.16 5.78
CA LEU A 94 8.94 9.94 6.14
C LEU A 94 9.08 10.58 7.53
N HIS A 95 9.58 9.85 8.53
CA HIS A 95 9.82 10.41 9.87
C HIS A 95 10.96 11.42 9.89
N GLU A 96 12.12 11.10 9.28
CA GLU A 96 13.28 11.99 9.24
C GLU A 96 12.99 13.33 8.54
N ARG A 97 12.03 13.33 7.60
CA ARG A 97 11.60 14.52 6.84
C ARG A 97 10.37 15.22 7.45
N GLY A 98 9.79 14.68 8.52
CA GLY A 98 8.59 15.24 9.16
C GLY A 98 7.33 15.15 8.30
N LEU A 99 7.21 14.16 7.43
CA LEU A 99 6.13 14.05 6.42
C LEU A 99 4.91 13.26 6.89
N ILE A 100 4.97 12.59 8.04
CA ILE A 100 3.85 11.74 8.52
C ILE A 100 2.59 12.59 8.73
N GLU A 101 2.64 13.61 9.58
CA GLU A 101 1.50 14.46 9.90
C GLU A 101 1.02 15.29 8.67
N PRO A 102 1.90 15.97 7.91
CA PRO A 102 1.46 16.74 6.75
C PRO A 102 0.72 15.92 5.70
N ILE A 103 1.18 14.68 5.41
CA ILE A 103 0.49 13.78 4.47
C ILE A 103 -0.84 13.29 5.07
N ARG A 104 -0.86 12.89 6.35
CA ARG A 104 -2.09 12.52 7.05
C ARG A 104 -3.15 13.62 6.96
N ASP A 105 -2.78 14.85 7.30
CA ASP A 105 -3.68 16.00 7.28
C ASP A 105 -4.14 16.37 5.87
N ALA A 106 -3.26 16.27 4.88
CA ALA A 106 -3.63 16.44 3.48
C ALA A 106 -4.79 15.51 3.09
N VAL A 107 -4.69 14.24 3.46
CA VAL A 107 -5.69 13.22 3.08
C VAL A 107 -6.96 13.31 3.93
N LEU A 108 -6.82 13.40 5.27
CA LEU A 108 -7.96 13.29 6.19
C LEU A 108 -8.69 14.61 6.39
N GLN A 109 -7.98 15.74 6.42
CA GLN A 109 -8.56 17.06 6.72
C GLN A 109 -8.87 17.84 5.45
N ARG A 110 -7.95 17.83 4.47
CA ARG A 110 -8.12 18.59 3.21
C ARG A 110 -8.77 17.77 2.09
N GLY A 111 -8.90 16.44 2.26
CA GLY A 111 -9.52 15.56 1.29
C GLY A 111 -8.68 15.30 0.04
N VAL A 112 -7.36 15.53 0.10
CA VAL A 112 -6.44 15.24 -0.99
C VAL A 112 -6.48 13.75 -1.31
N PRO A 113 -6.69 13.34 -2.58
CA PRO A 113 -6.68 11.93 -2.96
C PRO A 113 -5.33 11.27 -2.69
N TYR A 114 -5.39 10.06 -2.15
CA TYR A 114 -4.23 9.25 -1.85
C TYR A 114 -4.22 7.99 -2.72
N ALA A 115 -3.06 7.59 -3.22
CA ALA A 115 -2.83 6.24 -3.71
C ALA A 115 -1.60 5.65 -3.01
N GLY A 116 -1.69 4.40 -2.61
CA GLY A 116 -0.57 3.66 -2.02
C GLY A 116 -0.53 2.24 -2.54
N VAL A 117 0.66 1.76 -2.95
CA VAL A 117 0.83 0.41 -3.45
C VAL A 117 1.94 -0.30 -2.70
N SER A 118 1.72 -1.56 -2.30
CA SER A 118 2.68 -2.35 -1.53
C SER A 118 3.08 -1.63 -0.23
N ALA A 119 4.33 -1.17 -0.09
CA ALA A 119 4.77 -0.34 1.04
C ALA A 119 3.88 0.90 1.21
N GLY A 120 3.47 1.57 0.12
CA GLY A 120 2.57 2.71 0.15
C GLY A 120 1.17 2.37 0.69
N ALA A 121 0.66 1.16 0.43
CA ALA A 121 -0.59 0.69 1.04
C ALA A 121 -0.40 0.36 2.53
N ASN A 122 0.75 -0.21 2.90
CA ASN A 122 1.06 -0.52 4.30
C ASN A 122 1.18 0.74 5.16
N VAL A 123 1.82 1.82 4.67
CA VAL A 123 1.94 3.07 5.43
C VAL A 123 0.66 3.90 5.50
N ALA A 124 -0.38 3.57 4.73
CA ALA A 124 -1.71 4.14 4.90
C ALA A 124 -2.39 3.69 6.20
N CYS A 125 -1.91 2.63 6.82
CA CYS A 125 -2.39 2.04 8.07
C CYS A 125 -1.93 2.82 9.30
N PRO A 126 -2.40 2.46 10.52
CA PRO A 126 -1.91 3.06 11.77
C PRO A 126 -0.43 2.78 12.05
N SER A 127 0.10 1.65 11.61
CA SER A 127 1.52 1.29 11.78
C SER A 127 2.04 0.41 10.65
N MET A 128 3.37 0.39 10.48
CA MET A 128 4.04 -0.47 9.49
C MET A 128 4.18 -1.95 9.92
N GLN A 129 3.68 -2.33 11.09
CA GLN A 129 3.96 -3.63 11.73
C GLN A 129 3.50 -4.86 10.94
N THR A 130 2.63 -4.69 9.94
CA THR A 130 2.19 -5.78 9.05
C THR A 130 2.92 -5.81 7.71
N THR A 131 4.07 -5.12 7.59
CA THR A 131 4.94 -5.25 6.42
C THR A 131 5.55 -6.64 6.32
N ASN A 132 5.88 -7.05 5.09
CA ASN A 132 6.62 -8.29 4.82
C ASN A 132 8.13 -8.04 4.65
N ASP A 133 8.55 -6.79 4.67
CA ASP A 133 9.92 -6.41 4.32
C ASP A 133 10.89 -6.71 5.45
N MET A 134 12.09 -7.11 5.06
CA MET A 134 13.20 -7.24 6.00
C MET A 134 13.59 -5.86 6.53
N ALA A 135 13.87 -5.79 7.84
CA ALA A 135 14.36 -4.59 8.52
C ALA A 135 15.81 -4.28 8.07
N VAL A 136 15.93 -3.48 7.01
CA VAL A 136 17.23 -3.08 6.45
C VAL A 136 17.79 -1.80 7.08
N THR A 137 16.98 -1.11 7.89
CA THR A 137 17.35 0.10 8.62
C THR A 137 16.52 0.23 9.89
N MET A 138 16.94 1.10 10.80
CA MET A 138 16.14 1.48 11.97
C MET A 138 15.13 2.57 11.58
N VAL A 139 13.95 2.53 12.20
CA VAL A 139 12.93 3.59 12.08
C VAL A 139 12.73 4.28 13.41
N PRO A 140 12.45 5.61 13.41
CA PRO A 140 12.22 6.35 14.65
C PRO A 140 10.93 5.89 15.36
N SER A 141 9.93 5.49 14.61
CA SER A 141 8.64 4.97 15.10
C SER A 141 8.04 4.02 14.08
N PHE A 142 7.20 3.09 14.53
CA PHE A 142 6.36 2.25 13.65
C PHE A 142 5.08 2.96 13.21
N GLU A 143 4.75 4.10 13.80
CA GLU A 143 3.59 4.90 13.43
C GLU A 143 3.67 5.36 11.97
N THR A 144 2.52 5.29 11.28
CA THR A 144 2.37 5.70 9.88
C THR A 144 1.17 6.62 9.70
N PHE A 145 0.63 6.77 8.50
CA PHE A 145 -0.37 7.82 8.24
C PHE A 145 -1.71 7.63 8.97
N GLY A 146 -2.12 6.39 9.25
CA GLY A 146 -3.43 6.14 9.88
C GLY A 146 -4.61 6.64 9.06
N ILE A 147 -4.51 6.63 7.74
CA ILE A 147 -5.58 7.01 6.79
C ILE A 147 -6.75 6.04 6.89
N VAL A 148 -6.45 4.75 7.10
CA VAL A 148 -7.44 3.70 7.31
C VAL A 148 -7.34 3.12 8.73
N PRO A 149 -8.45 2.65 9.34
CA PRO A 149 -8.47 2.21 10.74
C PRO A 149 -8.07 0.73 10.94
N PHE A 150 -7.55 0.08 9.92
CA PHE A 150 -7.12 -1.31 9.91
C PHE A 150 -5.69 -1.42 9.39
N GLN A 151 -5.12 -2.63 9.50
CA GLN A 151 -3.82 -2.94 8.92
C GLN A 151 -3.96 -3.61 7.55
N ILE A 152 -2.98 -3.39 6.68
CA ILE A 152 -2.85 -4.07 5.38
C ILE A 152 -1.57 -4.91 5.38
N ASN A 153 -1.71 -6.19 5.02
CA ASN A 153 -0.59 -7.01 4.61
C ASN A 153 -0.62 -7.13 3.07
N PRO A 154 0.21 -6.39 2.34
CA PRO A 154 0.28 -6.51 0.88
C PRO A 154 0.96 -7.83 0.47
N HIS A 155 0.80 -8.23 -0.81
CA HIS A 155 1.35 -9.48 -1.34
C HIS A 155 0.94 -10.72 -0.53
N TYR A 156 -0.27 -10.69 0.03
CA TYR A 156 -0.78 -11.81 0.82
C TYR A 156 -1.00 -13.04 -0.07
N HIS A 157 -0.65 -14.20 0.48
CA HIS A 157 -1.00 -15.50 -0.09
C HIS A 157 -1.25 -16.50 1.06
N PRO A 158 -2.23 -17.42 0.89
CA PRO A 158 -2.65 -18.32 1.98
C PRO A 158 -1.72 -19.52 2.18
N GLY A 159 -0.87 -19.81 1.20
CA GLY A 159 -0.03 -21.03 1.19
C GLY A 159 1.39 -20.81 1.66
N GLY A 160 2.12 -21.90 1.76
CA GLY A 160 3.56 -21.89 1.92
C GLY A 160 4.28 -21.44 0.65
N ILE A 161 5.55 -21.13 0.80
CA ILE A 161 6.45 -20.85 -0.32
C ILE A 161 6.95 -22.17 -0.88
N TRP A 162 6.93 -22.33 -2.20
CA TRP A 162 7.50 -23.45 -2.90
C TRP A 162 8.74 -23.00 -3.67
N TYR A 163 9.80 -23.78 -3.61
CA TYR A 163 11.05 -23.52 -4.30
C TYR A 163 11.57 -24.77 -4.99
N ARG A 164 12.54 -24.62 -5.86
CA ARG A 164 13.32 -25.71 -6.44
C ARG A 164 14.80 -25.32 -6.46
N ASP A 165 15.68 -26.28 -6.24
CA ASP A 165 17.14 -26.04 -6.16
C ASP A 165 17.79 -25.86 -7.52
N SER A 166 17.13 -26.25 -8.61
CA SER A 166 17.56 -26.09 -10.01
C SER A 166 16.39 -25.89 -10.94
N GLU A 167 16.63 -25.44 -12.19
CA GLU A 167 15.58 -25.23 -13.19
C GLU A 167 14.73 -26.47 -13.44
N ASP A 168 15.35 -27.65 -13.44
CA ASP A 168 14.69 -28.95 -13.68
C ASP A 168 14.35 -29.71 -12.39
N GLY A 169 14.60 -29.09 -11.22
CA GLY A 169 14.34 -29.70 -9.90
C GLY A 169 12.86 -29.78 -9.58
N GLU A 170 12.48 -30.76 -8.74
CA GLU A 170 11.13 -30.83 -8.20
C GLU A 170 10.85 -29.68 -7.24
N PHE A 171 9.60 -29.18 -7.26
CA PHE A 171 9.17 -28.17 -6.29
C PHE A 171 9.07 -28.77 -4.90
N GLN A 172 9.71 -28.12 -3.94
CA GLN A 172 9.71 -28.47 -2.52
C GLN A 172 9.05 -27.33 -1.73
N GLN A 173 8.28 -27.67 -0.73
CA GLN A 173 7.71 -26.66 0.16
C GLN A 173 8.78 -26.11 1.09
N HIS A 174 8.97 -24.80 1.09
CA HIS A 174 9.85 -24.14 2.04
C HIS A 174 9.26 -24.26 3.46
N PHE A 175 10.07 -24.74 4.38
CA PHE A 175 9.68 -24.87 5.78
C PHE A 175 9.83 -23.52 6.51
N GLY A 176 9.05 -22.54 6.08
CA GLY A 176 9.06 -21.19 6.60
C GLY A 176 7.68 -20.72 7.04
N GLU A 177 7.67 -19.55 7.60
CA GLU A 177 6.44 -18.93 8.10
C GLU A 177 5.55 -18.46 6.97
N THR A 178 4.26 -18.71 7.13
CA THR A 178 3.24 -18.15 6.23
C THR A 178 2.87 -16.72 6.62
N ARG A 179 2.31 -15.95 5.68
CA ARG A 179 1.76 -14.61 5.97
C ARG A 179 0.71 -14.65 7.09
N ALA A 180 -0.18 -15.64 7.06
CA ALA A 180 -1.19 -15.86 8.10
C ALA A 180 -0.57 -16.04 9.49
N ARG A 181 0.53 -16.81 9.60
CA ARG A 181 1.24 -16.99 10.87
C ARG A 181 1.82 -15.69 11.40
N ARG A 182 2.43 -14.86 10.54
CA ARG A 182 2.95 -13.52 10.93
C ARG A 182 1.85 -12.62 11.44
N VAL A 183 0.68 -12.61 10.80
CA VAL A 183 -0.48 -11.86 11.27
C VAL A 183 -1.01 -12.41 12.61
N THR A 184 -1.02 -13.73 12.80
CA THR A 184 -1.36 -14.32 14.10
C THR A 184 -0.41 -13.86 15.22
N GLU A 185 0.88 -13.75 14.94
CA GLU A 185 1.86 -13.22 15.88
C GLU A 185 1.65 -11.73 16.16
N TYR A 186 1.36 -10.93 15.14
CA TYR A 186 0.94 -9.53 15.31
C TYR A 186 -0.27 -9.40 16.26
N HIS A 187 -1.26 -10.29 16.14
CA HIS A 187 -2.45 -10.30 16.98
C HIS A 187 -2.19 -10.78 18.42
N GLN A 188 -1.00 -11.27 18.78
CA GLN A 188 -0.67 -11.57 20.18
C GLN A 188 -0.69 -10.29 21.03
N THR A 189 -0.24 -9.17 20.47
CA THR A 189 -0.11 -7.88 21.15
C THR A 189 -1.03 -6.79 20.62
N ASN A 190 -1.73 -7.03 19.48
CA ASN A 190 -2.58 -6.06 18.80
C ASN A 190 -3.99 -6.62 18.59
N ASN A 191 -4.98 -5.72 18.51
CA ASN A 191 -6.38 -6.08 18.24
C ASN A 191 -6.89 -5.49 16.92
N ILE A 192 -6.08 -4.67 16.22
CA ILE A 192 -6.47 -4.05 14.96
C ILE A 192 -6.61 -5.14 13.89
N PRO A 193 -7.75 -5.21 13.19
CA PRO A 193 -7.93 -6.21 12.14
C PRO A 193 -6.97 -5.98 10.98
N VAL A 194 -6.61 -7.06 10.29
CA VAL A 194 -5.69 -7.04 9.15
C VAL A 194 -6.40 -7.52 7.90
N ILE A 195 -6.26 -6.79 6.81
CA ILE A 195 -6.64 -7.26 5.47
C ILE A 195 -5.40 -7.65 4.69
N GLY A 196 -5.32 -8.91 4.28
CA GLY A 196 -4.30 -9.45 3.39
C GLY A 196 -4.75 -9.27 1.93
N LEU A 197 -4.10 -8.39 1.18
CA LEU A 197 -4.40 -8.16 -0.22
C LEU A 197 -3.60 -9.11 -1.11
N TYR A 198 -4.28 -9.94 -1.89
CA TYR A 198 -3.65 -10.79 -2.90
C TYR A 198 -3.05 -9.95 -4.03
N GLU A 199 -2.11 -10.52 -4.79
CA GLU A 199 -1.54 -9.82 -5.95
C GLU A 199 -2.62 -9.38 -6.94
N GLY A 200 -2.57 -8.10 -7.33
CA GLY A 200 -3.57 -7.48 -8.20
C GLY A 200 -4.88 -7.09 -7.51
N SER A 201 -4.92 -7.10 -6.17
CA SER A 201 -6.05 -6.58 -5.40
C SER A 201 -5.86 -5.11 -5.06
N PHE A 202 -6.98 -4.38 -5.06
CA PHE A 202 -7.07 -2.99 -4.66
C PHE A 202 -8.26 -2.78 -3.72
N LEU A 203 -8.12 -1.84 -2.78
CA LEU A 203 -9.22 -1.27 -2.02
C LEU A 203 -9.47 0.15 -2.53
N ARG A 204 -10.65 0.36 -3.11
CA ARG A 204 -11.17 1.69 -3.40
C ARG A 204 -11.85 2.24 -2.16
N CYS A 205 -11.26 3.27 -1.58
CA CYS A 205 -11.73 3.86 -0.34
C CYS A 205 -12.50 5.15 -0.62
N ARG A 206 -13.74 5.21 -0.16
CA ARG A 206 -14.59 6.40 -0.20
C ARG A 206 -15.24 6.57 1.17
N ASP A 207 -14.82 7.59 1.89
CA ASP A 207 -15.19 7.82 3.27
C ASP A 207 -14.94 6.58 4.16
N ASN A 208 -15.96 5.96 4.73
CA ASN A 208 -15.86 4.74 5.54
C ASN A 208 -16.28 3.46 4.77
N SER A 209 -16.22 3.51 3.45
CA SER A 209 -16.53 2.38 2.56
C SER A 209 -15.29 1.94 1.81
N PHE A 210 -15.02 0.64 1.79
CA PHE A 210 -13.82 0.03 1.23
C PHE A 210 -14.23 -1.10 0.29
N GLU A 211 -14.20 -0.83 -1.01
CA GLU A 211 -14.57 -1.80 -2.04
C GLU A 211 -13.33 -2.57 -2.53
N LEU A 212 -13.41 -3.89 -2.50
CA LEU A 212 -12.38 -4.78 -3.01
C LEU A 212 -12.51 -4.95 -4.52
N LEU A 213 -11.43 -4.65 -5.23
CA LEU A 213 -11.35 -4.72 -6.70
C LEU A 213 -10.18 -5.61 -7.15
N GLY A 214 -10.26 -6.13 -8.36
CA GLY A 214 -9.22 -6.92 -9.01
C GLY A 214 -9.18 -8.36 -8.54
N ASN A 215 -8.51 -8.68 -7.46
CA ASN A 215 -8.37 -10.03 -6.94
C ASN A 215 -8.93 -10.12 -5.50
N LYS A 216 -8.78 -11.29 -4.87
CA LYS A 216 -9.26 -11.63 -3.52
C LYS A 216 -8.53 -10.87 -2.41
N ALA A 217 -9.16 -10.86 -1.24
CA ALA A 217 -8.52 -10.45 0.00
C ALA A 217 -8.84 -11.44 1.13
N ALA A 218 -8.03 -11.43 2.18
CA ALA A 218 -8.26 -12.20 3.39
C ALA A 218 -8.40 -11.25 4.58
N VAL A 219 -9.51 -11.31 5.31
CA VAL A 219 -9.69 -10.58 6.56
C VAL A 219 -9.30 -11.48 7.73
N MET A 220 -8.40 -10.99 8.55
CA MET A 220 -7.86 -11.66 9.72
C MET A 220 -8.13 -10.83 10.97
N ARG A 221 -8.77 -11.44 11.94
CA ARG A 221 -9.03 -10.86 13.27
C ARG A 221 -8.46 -11.75 14.35
N LYS A 222 -8.16 -11.16 15.49
CA LYS A 222 -7.63 -11.91 16.64
C LYS A 222 -8.63 -12.98 17.08
N ASN A 223 -8.15 -14.22 17.17
CA ASN A 223 -8.92 -15.40 17.60
C ASN A 223 -10.12 -15.77 16.70
N GLU A 224 -10.15 -15.29 15.46
CA GLU A 224 -11.17 -15.64 14.47
C GLU A 224 -10.55 -16.43 13.31
N GLU A 225 -11.38 -17.18 12.60
CA GLU A 225 -10.99 -17.82 11.35
C GLU A 225 -10.76 -16.79 10.25
N ILE A 226 -9.85 -17.09 9.34
CA ILE A 226 -9.55 -16.22 8.20
C ILE A 226 -10.74 -16.23 7.25
N ASN A 227 -11.29 -15.05 6.97
CA ASN A 227 -12.36 -14.88 6.01
C ASN A 227 -11.81 -14.39 4.67
N THR A 228 -11.99 -15.19 3.61
CA THR A 228 -11.59 -14.82 2.24
C THR A 228 -12.73 -14.10 1.54
N LEU A 229 -12.42 -12.98 0.91
CA LEU A 229 -13.36 -12.12 0.21
C LEU A 229 -13.11 -12.16 -1.30
N GLU A 230 -14.21 -12.15 -2.05
CA GLU A 230 -14.18 -12.04 -3.52
C GLU A 230 -14.22 -10.57 -3.96
N PRO A 231 -13.69 -10.23 -5.16
CA PRO A 231 -13.81 -8.89 -5.74
C PRO A 231 -15.27 -8.43 -5.82
N GLY A 232 -15.51 -7.13 -5.63
CA GLY A 232 -16.85 -6.53 -5.54
C GLY A 232 -17.41 -6.48 -4.11
N THR A 233 -16.74 -7.14 -3.15
CA THR A 233 -17.13 -7.03 -1.74
C THR A 233 -16.85 -5.63 -1.22
N THR A 234 -17.84 -5.03 -0.55
CA THR A 234 -17.69 -3.74 0.15
C THR A 234 -17.60 -3.97 1.65
N LEU A 235 -16.64 -3.33 2.28
CA LEU A 235 -16.35 -3.41 3.72
C LEU A 235 -16.55 -2.05 4.38
N ARG A 236 -16.78 -2.07 5.69
CA ARG A 236 -16.71 -0.92 6.60
C ARG A 236 -15.30 -0.80 7.22
N GLY A 237 -15.05 0.26 7.99
CA GLY A 237 -13.75 0.49 8.62
C GLY A 237 -13.30 -0.57 9.63
N ASP A 238 -14.23 -1.34 10.19
CA ASP A 238 -13.93 -2.52 11.02
C ASP A 238 -13.72 -3.82 10.22
N LEU A 239 -13.69 -3.70 8.89
CA LEU A 239 -13.59 -4.80 7.93
C LEU A 239 -14.78 -5.77 7.95
N THR A 240 -15.94 -5.37 8.48
CA THR A 240 -17.21 -6.10 8.28
C THR A 240 -17.78 -5.77 6.90
N THR A 241 -18.54 -6.72 6.31
CA THR A 241 -19.27 -6.46 5.06
C THR A 241 -20.36 -5.42 5.26
N ALA A 242 -20.51 -4.54 4.27
CA ALA A 242 -21.48 -3.45 4.31
C ALA A 242 -22.91 -3.92 4.01
#